data_3779c958c3ddc11ab110c50716d1e886
#
_entry.id   3779c958c3ddc11ab110c50716d1e886
#
_cell.length_a   1.000
_cell.length_b   1.000
_cell.length_c   1.000
_cell.angle_alpha   90.00
_cell.angle_beta   90.00
_cell.angle_gamma   90.00
#
_symmetry.space_group_name_H-M   'P 1'
#
loop_
_entity.id
_entity.type
_entity.pdbx_description
1 polymer ?
#
loop_
_entity_poly.entity_id
_entity_poly.type
_entity_poly.pdbx_seq_one_letter_code
_entity_poly.pdbx_strand_id
1 'polypeptide(L)'
;MSDFVAVATDSNRPSTEDEPDRSPRAARMSNRITYLMFLSMGLATLLPWNLFISASEFYRYQFAGSTKQYTFQNSFSVAYMVTNLVFNIYAMVTVTKYDPNTRILYGLVANTLAYLVGMVMPLMQDHRGTVSFHIVMAQLAVTAAASGMLTNSLFALVVHFSPSHSEGILSGQAVAGIIATIAQLVTAYSVSPSDSAASALG
;
A
#
# COMPACT_ATOMS: atom_id res chain seq x y z
N MET A 1 3.58 58.56 21.86
CA MET A 1 2.82 58.81 20.64
C MET A 1 2.10 57.50 20.35
N SER A 2 0.89 57.50 20.83
CA SER A 2 -0.01 56.35 20.91
C SER A 2 -0.96 56.39 19.73
N ASP A 3 -0.92 55.39 18.87
CA ASP A 3 -1.99 55.17 17.89
C ASP A 3 -2.64 53.82 18.18
N PHE A 4 -3.71 53.94 18.92
CA PHE A 4 -4.72 52.91 19.14
C PHE A 4 -5.42 52.60 17.82
N VAL A 5 -5.14 51.46 17.24
CA VAL A 5 -5.96 50.92 16.12
C VAL A 5 -7.24 50.37 16.73
N ALA A 6 -8.32 51.07 16.53
CA ALA A 6 -9.66 50.62 16.87
C ALA A 6 -10.03 49.41 16.04
N VAL A 7 -10.18 48.27 16.71
CA VAL A 7 -10.79 47.09 16.12
C VAL A 7 -12.27 47.38 15.90
N ALA A 8 -12.63 47.67 14.66
CA ALA A 8 -14.03 47.73 14.26
C ALA A 8 -14.65 46.34 14.48
N THR A 9 -15.55 46.23 15.41
CA THR A 9 -16.43 45.10 15.62
C THR A 9 -17.37 44.99 14.41
N ASP A 10 -17.01 44.17 13.48
CA ASP A 10 -17.87 43.79 12.36
C ASP A 10 -19.04 42.95 12.92
N SER A 11 -20.16 43.62 13.16
CA SER A 11 -21.42 43.03 13.66
C SER A 11 -22.20 42.31 12.57
N ASN A 12 -21.58 42.04 11.43
CA ASN A 12 -22.23 41.38 10.29
C ASN A 12 -21.62 39.97 10.00
N ARG A 13 -21.33 39.21 11.06
CA ARG A 13 -21.07 37.80 10.91
C ARG A 13 -22.41 37.11 10.65
N PRO A 14 -22.63 36.51 9.47
CA PRO A 14 -23.81 35.68 9.28
C PRO A 14 -23.82 34.60 10.35
N SER A 15 -24.92 34.54 11.11
CA SER A 15 -25.21 33.50 12.08
C SER A 15 -24.97 32.16 11.40
N THR A 16 -24.10 31.35 11.98
CA THR A 16 -23.86 29.94 11.62
C THR A 16 -25.08 29.09 12.04
N GLU A 17 -26.23 29.39 11.47
CA GLU A 17 -27.45 28.59 11.56
C GLU A 17 -27.59 27.86 10.25
N ASP A 18 -26.93 26.67 10.15
CA ASP A 18 -27.37 25.52 9.34
C ASP A 18 -26.30 24.40 9.35
N GLU A 19 -25.60 24.21 10.48
CA GLU A 19 -24.95 22.92 10.67
C GLU A 19 -25.96 21.98 11.31
N PRO A 20 -26.40 20.90 10.58
CA PRO A 20 -27.38 19.99 11.15
C PRO A 20 -26.81 19.42 12.45
N ASP A 21 -27.54 19.58 13.54
CA ASP A 21 -27.25 19.05 14.88
C ASP A 21 -27.01 17.52 14.79
N ARG A 22 -25.77 17.16 14.43
CA ARG A 22 -25.34 15.76 14.39
C ARG A 22 -25.27 15.30 15.83
N SER A 23 -26.17 14.43 16.22
CA SER A 23 -26.15 13.83 17.53
C SER A 23 -24.73 13.36 17.89
N PRO A 24 -24.26 13.47 19.14
CA PRO A 24 -22.90 13.08 19.55
C PRO A 24 -22.56 11.63 19.19
N ARG A 25 -23.57 10.78 19.04
CA ARG A 25 -23.45 9.40 18.56
C ARG A 25 -23.10 9.33 17.07
N ALA A 26 -23.75 10.14 16.22
CA ALA A 26 -23.49 10.17 14.79
C ALA A 26 -22.10 10.73 14.49
N ALA A 27 -21.65 11.75 15.21
CA ALA A 27 -20.29 12.30 15.10
C ALA A 27 -19.21 11.27 15.49
N ARG A 28 -19.42 10.52 16.58
CA ARG A 28 -18.49 9.45 16.99
C ARG A 28 -18.47 8.30 15.98
N MET A 29 -19.61 7.94 15.42
CA MET A 29 -19.71 6.89 14.41
C MET A 29 -19.03 7.31 13.11
N SER A 30 -19.21 8.54 12.65
CA SER A 30 -18.52 9.12 11.49
C SER A 30 -17.00 9.07 11.66
N ASN A 31 -16.48 9.52 12.81
CA ASN A 31 -15.04 9.47 13.10
C ASN A 31 -14.46 8.03 13.08
N ARG A 32 -15.20 7.06 13.62
CA ARG A 32 -14.77 5.65 13.59
C ARG A 32 -14.72 5.09 12.17
N ILE A 33 -15.72 5.38 11.36
CA ILE A 33 -15.76 4.94 9.96
C ILE A 33 -14.59 5.55 9.19
N THR A 34 -14.35 6.84 9.35
CA THR A 34 -13.23 7.54 8.70
C THR A 34 -11.88 6.95 9.15
N TYR A 35 -11.71 6.67 10.43
CA TYR A 35 -10.50 5.99 10.94
C TYR A 35 -10.30 4.61 10.30
N LEU A 36 -11.36 3.79 10.22
CA LEU A 36 -11.29 2.47 9.58
C LEU A 36 -10.98 2.56 8.08
N MET A 37 -11.47 3.60 7.40
CA MET A 37 -11.12 3.85 6.00
C MET A 37 -9.62 4.15 5.85
N PHE A 38 -9.05 5.03 6.69
CA PHE A 38 -7.61 5.31 6.65
C PHE A 38 -6.77 4.08 7.05
N LEU A 39 -7.23 3.28 8.01
CA LEU A 39 -6.59 2.03 8.39
C LEU A 39 -6.58 1.03 7.23
N SER A 40 -7.69 0.84 6.53
CA SER A 40 -7.77 -0.06 5.38
C SER A 40 -6.91 0.43 4.20
N MET A 41 -6.85 1.75 3.97
CA MET A 41 -5.97 2.34 2.97
C MET A 41 -4.49 2.17 3.35
N GLY A 42 -4.14 2.35 4.62
CA GLY A 42 -2.79 2.07 5.13
C GLY A 42 -2.38 0.62 4.91
N LEU A 43 -3.28 -0.32 5.20
CA LEU A 43 -3.07 -1.74 4.90
C LEU A 43 -2.81 -1.96 3.39
N ALA A 44 -3.60 -1.33 2.52
CA ALA A 44 -3.47 -1.47 1.08
C ALA A 44 -2.13 -0.94 0.51
N THR A 45 -1.45 0.00 1.19
CA THR A 45 -0.16 0.53 0.72
C THR A 45 1.00 -0.44 0.93
N LEU A 46 1.00 -1.20 2.02
CA LEU A 46 2.14 -2.06 2.40
C LEU A 46 1.89 -3.54 2.10
N LEU A 47 0.63 -3.97 2.02
CA LEU A 47 0.26 -5.35 1.75
C LEU A 47 0.88 -5.90 0.46
N PRO A 48 0.95 -5.14 -0.67
CA PRO A 48 1.57 -5.61 -1.91
C PRO A 48 2.99 -6.14 -1.72
N TRP A 49 3.84 -5.35 -1.10
CA TRP A 49 5.22 -5.72 -0.84
C TRP A 49 5.34 -6.95 0.07
N ASN A 50 4.55 -6.95 1.13
CA ASN A 50 4.53 -8.06 2.09
C ASN A 50 4.10 -9.38 1.43
N LEU A 51 3.13 -9.36 0.51
CA LEU A 51 2.72 -10.54 -0.23
C LEU A 51 3.81 -11.05 -1.17
N PHE A 52 4.54 -10.16 -1.85
CA PHE A 52 5.68 -10.56 -2.68
C PHE A 52 6.77 -11.27 -1.88
N ILE A 53 7.11 -10.75 -0.68
CA ILE A 53 8.09 -11.40 0.18
C ILE A 53 7.56 -12.75 0.69
N SER A 54 6.29 -12.81 1.08
CA SER A 54 5.67 -14.03 1.62
C SER A 54 5.60 -15.16 0.58
N ALA A 55 5.49 -14.82 -0.71
CA ALA A 55 5.44 -15.77 -1.82
C ALA A 55 6.83 -16.20 -2.33
N SER A 56 7.90 -16.02 -1.56
CA SER A 56 9.27 -16.26 -2.01
C SER A 56 9.51 -17.71 -2.50
N GLU A 57 8.99 -18.72 -1.79
CA GLU A 57 9.13 -20.12 -2.19
C GLU A 57 8.39 -20.44 -3.50
N PHE A 58 7.20 -19.84 -3.70
CA PHE A 58 6.49 -19.93 -4.96
C PHE A 58 7.31 -19.38 -6.12
N TYR A 59 7.91 -18.19 -5.97
CA TYR A 59 8.74 -17.59 -7.00
C TYR A 59 10.01 -18.40 -7.27
N ARG A 60 10.61 -18.97 -6.22
CA ARG A 60 11.77 -19.87 -6.37
C ARG A 60 11.46 -21.08 -7.24
N TYR A 61 10.29 -21.69 -7.08
CA TYR A 61 9.81 -22.75 -7.93
C TYR A 61 9.50 -22.28 -9.36
N GLN A 62 8.86 -21.12 -9.49
CA GLN A 62 8.49 -20.54 -10.77
C GLN A 62 9.71 -20.13 -11.62
N PHE A 63 10.83 -19.76 -10.99
CA PHE A 63 12.07 -19.40 -11.65
C PHE A 63 13.05 -20.57 -11.77
N ALA A 64 12.60 -21.79 -11.53
CA ALA A 64 13.44 -22.99 -11.66
C ALA A 64 14.07 -23.07 -13.06
N GLY A 65 15.36 -23.41 -13.12
CA GLY A 65 16.12 -23.46 -14.35
C GLY A 65 16.61 -22.10 -14.90
N SER A 66 16.30 -20.97 -14.22
CA SER A 66 16.88 -19.67 -14.55
C SER A 66 18.06 -19.33 -13.64
N THR A 67 19.00 -18.52 -14.14
CA THR A 67 20.12 -18.02 -13.35
C THR A 67 19.67 -17.11 -12.19
N LYS A 68 18.40 -16.71 -12.16
CA LYS A 68 17.81 -15.81 -11.16
C LYS A 68 17.16 -16.54 -10.00
N GLN A 69 17.06 -17.86 -10.04
CA GLN A 69 16.36 -18.68 -9.04
C GLN A 69 16.79 -18.43 -7.59
N TYR A 70 18.06 -18.07 -7.36
CA TYR A 70 18.60 -17.81 -6.00
C TYR A 70 18.86 -16.33 -5.71
N THR A 71 18.78 -15.45 -6.72
CA THR A 71 19.10 -14.03 -6.60
C THR A 71 17.89 -13.12 -6.79
N PHE A 72 16.72 -13.68 -7.11
CA PHE A 72 15.52 -12.91 -7.44
C PHE A 72 15.05 -11.99 -6.31
N GLN A 73 15.14 -12.45 -5.04
CA GLN A 73 14.71 -11.64 -3.89
C GLN A 73 15.47 -10.32 -3.78
N ASN A 74 16.79 -10.38 -3.98
CA ASN A 74 17.60 -9.16 -3.97
C ASN A 74 17.24 -8.24 -5.13
N SER A 75 17.06 -8.80 -6.32
CA SER A 75 16.62 -8.05 -7.51
C SER A 75 15.24 -7.42 -7.30
N PHE A 76 14.31 -8.14 -6.69
CA PHE A 76 12.97 -7.65 -6.36
C PHE A 76 13.02 -6.51 -5.35
N SER A 77 13.80 -6.66 -4.27
CA SER A 77 13.93 -5.65 -3.24
C SER A 77 14.49 -4.34 -3.81
N VAL A 78 15.56 -4.43 -4.60
CA VAL A 78 16.17 -3.24 -5.21
C VAL A 78 15.20 -2.60 -6.21
N ALA A 79 14.60 -3.37 -7.11
CA ALA A 79 13.66 -2.86 -8.11
C ALA A 79 12.44 -2.20 -7.45
N TYR A 80 11.87 -2.84 -6.42
CA TYR A 80 10.72 -2.29 -5.69
C TYR A 80 11.10 -0.99 -4.99
N MET A 81 12.18 -0.97 -4.21
CA MET A 81 12.58 0.20 -3.43
C MET A 81 12.92 1.40 -4.31
N VAL A 82 13.68 1.18 -5.41
CA VAL A 82 14.04 2.26 -6.33
C VAL A 82 12.80 2.79 -7.04
N THR A 83 11.96 1.92 -7.58
CA THR A 83 10.73 2.34 -8.27
C THR A 83 9.78 3.05 -7.31
N ASN A 84 9.56 2.52 -6.13
CA ASN A 84 8.69 3.13 -5.10
C ASN A 84 9.20 4.52 -4.71
N LEU A 85 10.51 4.67 -4.48
CA LEU A 85 11.12 5.96 -4.14
C LEU A 85 10.95 6.99 -5.25
N VAL A 86 11.21 6.62 -6.51
CA VAL A 86 11.06 7.52 -7.67
C VAL A 86 9.62 8.00 -7.79
N PHE A 87 8.65 7.09 -7.68
CA PHE A 87 7.24 7.45 -7.78
C PHE A 87 6.72 8.19 -6.55
N ASN A 88 7.30 7.97 -5.38
CA ASN A 88 7.01 8.75 -4.17
C ASN A 88 7.48 10.21 -4.34
N ILE A 89 8.70 10.43 -4.84
CA ILE A 89 9.23 11.76 -5.17
C ILE A 89 8.37 12.42 -6.25
N TYR A 90 8.04 11.71 -7.33
CA TYR A 90 7.15 12.21 -8.38
C TYR A 90 5.80 12.63 -7.80
N ALA A 91 5.22 11.81 -6.93
CA ALA A 91 3.96 12.10 -6.27
C ALA A 91 4.05 13.36 -5.38
N MET A 92 5.17 13.55 -4.66
CA MET A 92 5.39 14.72 -3.83
C MET A 92 5.52 16.01 -4.67
N VAL A 93 6.27 15.97 -5.76
CA VAL A 93 6.45 17.14 -6.64
C VAL A 93 5.17 17.52 -7.37
N THR A 94 4.29 16.56 -7.64
CA THR A 94 3.05 16.78 -8.37
C THR A 94 1.81 16.92 -7.47
N VAL A 95 1.98 16.99 -6.13
CA VAL A 95 0.87 17.03 -5.17
C VAL A 95 -0.09 18.20 -5.39
N THR A 96 0.41 19.34 -5.83
CA THR A 96 -0.38 20.54 -6.11
C THR A 96 -1.06 20.54 -7.49
N LYS A 97 -0.65 19.63 -8.40
CA LYS A 97 -1.15 19.59 -9.78
C LYS A 97 -2.36 18.68 -9.97
N TYR A 98 -2.49 17.67 -9.15
CA TYR A 98 -3.52 16.63 -9.29
C TYR A 98 -4.27 16.43 -7.98
N ASP A 99 -5.57 16.21 -8.08
CA ASP A 99 -6.43 15.92 -6.93
C ASP A 99 -6.00 14.62 -6.22
N PRO A 100 -5.82 14.65 -4.88
CA PRO A 100 -5.39 13.48 -4.11
C PRO A 100 -6.33 12.27 -4.26
N ASN A 101 -7.65 12.50 -4.33
CA ASN A 101 -8.63 11.43 -4.46
C ASN A 101 -8.47 10.65 -5.76
N THR A 102 -8.26 11.38 -6.86
CA THR A 102 -8.04 10.78 -8.18
C THR A 102 -6.77 9.94 -8.19
N ARG A 103 -5.70 10.41 -7.55
CA ARG A 103 -4.42 9.68 -7.45
C ARG A 103 -4.55 8.41 -6.59
N ILE A 104 -5.29 8.48 -5.49
CA ILE A 104 -5.59 7.32 -4.64
C ILE A 104 -6.37 6.28 -5.46
N LEU A 105 -7.40 6.70 -6.20
CA LEU A 105 -8.18 5.80 -7.04
C LEU A 105 -7.32 5.09 -8.09
N TYR A 106 -6.50 5.84 -8.84
CA TYR A 106 -5.60 5.24 -9.83
C TYR A 106 -4.57 4.29 -9.19
N GLY A 107 -4.02 4.64 -8.03
CA GLY A 107 -3.11 3.77 -7.30
C GLY A 107 -3.75 2.45 -6.86
N LEU A 108 -4.99 2.51 -6.35
CA LEU A 108 -5.74 1.31 -5.95
C LEU A 108 -6.11 0.44 -7.15
N VAL A 109 -6.58 1.05 -8.25
CA VAL A 109 -6.90 0.32 -9.50
C VAL A 109 -5.66 -0.34 -10.07
N ALA A 110 -4.53 0.38 -10.16
CA ALA A 110 -3.28 -0.17 -10.67
C ALA A 110 -2.78 -1.35 -9.82
N ASN A 111 -2.82 -1.23 -8.49
CA ASN A 111 -2.49 -2.34 -7.60
C ASN A 111 -3.43 -3.54 -7.79
N THR A 112 -4.73 -3.30 -7.88
CA THR A 112 -5.71 -4.38 -8.09
C THR A 112 -5.45 -5.11 -9.41
N LEU A 113 -5.22 -4.39 -10.51
CA LEU A 113 -4.89 -4.99 -11.80
C LEU A 113 -3.58 -5.77 -11.76
N ALA A 114 -2.54 -5.24 -11.10
CA ALA A 114 -1.28 -5.95 -10.92
C ALA A 114 -1.48 -7.27 -10.17
N TYR A 115 -2.33 -7.31 -9.14
CA TYR A 115 -2.66 -8.56 -8.44
C TYR A 115 -3.42 -9.55 -9.30
N LEU A 116 -4.39 -9.09 -10.09
CA LEU A 116 -5.12 -9.97 -11.01
C LEU A 116 -4.18 -10.64 -12.02
N VAL A 117 -3.20 -9.90 -12.53
CA VAL A 117 -2.15 -10.47 -13.39
C VAL A 117 -1.33 -11.51 -12.63
N GLY A 118 -0.94 -11.22 -11.38
CA GLY A 118 -0.22 -12.17 -10.52
C GLY A 118 -0.98 -13.46 -10.24
N MET A 119 -2.31 -13.39 -10.09
CA MET A 119 -3.16 -14.56 -9.87
C MET A 119 -3.25 -15.49 -11.09
N VAL A 120 -3.07 -14.96 -12.30
CA VAL A 120 -3.08 -15.76 -13.54
C VAL A 120 -1.73 -16.46 -13.75
N MET A 121 -0.65 -15.97 -13.17
CA MET A 121 0.70 -16.48 -13.38
C MET A 121 0.90 -17.95 -13.05
N PRO A 122 0.34 -18.51 -11.95
CA PRO A 122 0.43 -19.95 -11.67
C PRO A 122 -0.18 -20.85 -12.76
N LEU A 123 -1.14 -20.31 -13.52
CA LEU A 123 -1.81 -21.03 -14.61
C LEU A 123 -0.95 -21.11 -15.87
N MET A 124 0.07 -20.27 -16.00
CA MET A 124 0.99 -20.22 -17.14
C MET A 124 2.20 -21.16 -16.94
N GLN A 125 1.96 -22.45 -16.77
CA GLN A 125 3.00 -23.44 -16.44
C GLN A 125 4.08 -23.60 -17.53
N ASP A 126 3.76 -23.27 -18.79
CA ASP A 126 4.67 -23.43 -19.93
C ASP A 126 5.76 -22.32 -19.99
N HIS A 127 5.64 -21.26 -19.19
CA HIS A 127 6.54 -20.10 -19.22
C HIS A 127 7.40 -19.99 -17.95
N ARG A 128 7.95 -21.11 -17.48
CA ARG A 128 8.86 -21.11 -16.31
C ARG A 128 10.23 -20.53 -16.66
N GLY A 129 10.94 -20.08 -15.66
CA GLY A 129 12.31 -19.58 -15.77
C GLY A 129 12.41 -18.09 -16.08
N THR A 130 13.19 -17.74 -17.09
CA THR A 130 13.55 -16.33 -17.38
C THR A 130 12.36 -15.45 -17.78
N VAL A 131 11.42 -16.00 -18.57
CA VAL A 131 10.23 -15.23 -19.00
C VAL A 131 9.36 -14.86 -17.80
N SER A 132 9.07 -15.83 -16.94
CA SER A 132 8.32 -15.60 -15.70
C SER A 132 8.98 -14.54 -14.81
N PHE A 133 10.31 -14.56 -14.69
CA PHE A 133 11.05 -13.55 -13.93
C PHE A 133 10.80 -12.13 -14.46
N HIS A 134 10.85 -11.92 -15.78
CA HIS A 134 10.60 -10.59 -16.36
C HIS A 134 9.16 -10.13 -16.20
N ILE A 135 8.18 -11.02 -16.31
CA ILE A 135 6.77 -10.70 -16.09
C ILE A 135 6.54 -10.27 -14.64
N VAL A 136 7.07 -11.03 -13.68
CA VAL A 136 6.96 -10.67 -12.24
C VAL A 136 7.69 -9.38 -11.94
N MET A 137 8.85 -9.14 -12.55
CA MET A 137 9.60 -7.90 -12.38
C MET A 137 8.80 -6.69 -12.89
N ALA A 138 8.16 -6.79 -14.05
CA ALA A 138 7.30 -5.73 -14.58
C ALA A 138 6.08 -5.49 -13.67
N GLN A 139 5.41 -6.55 -13.21
CA GLN A 139 4.31 -6.47 -12.25
C GLN A 139 4.75 -5.80 -10.95
N LEU A 140 5.92 -6.17 -10.42
CA LEU A 140 6.49 -5.61 -9.20
C LEU A 140 6.76 -4.10 -9.36
N ALA A 141 7.30 -3.68 -10.52
CA ALA A 141 7.54 -2.27 -10.82
C ALA A 141 6.22 -1.46 -10.86
N VAL A 142 5.18 -1.98 -11.50
CA VAL A 142 3.83 -1.35 -11.51
C VAL A 142 3.29 -1.22 -10.09
N THR A 143 3.37 -2.28 -9.30
CA THR A 143 2.91 -2.30 -7.90
C THR A 143 3.71 -1.30 -7.05
N ALA A 144 5.02 -1.24 -7.21
CA ALA A 144 5.89 -0.30 -6.49
C ALA A 144 5.56 1.16 -6.84
N ALA A 145 5.34 1.46 -8.12
CA ALA A 145 4.94 2.78 -8.59
C ALA A 145 3.58 3.19 -8.01
N ALA A 146 2.58 2.31 -8.10
CA ALA A 146 1.24 2.52 -7.56
C ALA A 146 1.26 2.73 -6.04
N SER A 147 2.02 1.92 -5.31
CA SER A 147 2.16 2.02 -3.85
C SER A 147 2.85 3.33 -3.43
N GLY A 148 3.89 3.77 -4.15
CA GLY A 148 4.55 5.04 -3.88
C GLY A 148 3.62 6.24 -4.09
N MET A 149 2.87 6.26 -5.19
CA MET A 149 1.86 7.30 -5.45
C MET A 149 0.73 7.27 -4.42
N LEU A 150 0.24 6.09 -4.06
CA LEU A 150 -0.84 5.90 -3.09
C LEU A 150 -0.43 6.40 -1.71
N THR A 151 0.73 5.99 -1.22
CA THR A 151 1.25 6.39 0.10
C THR A 151 1.35 7.90 0.24
N ASN A 152 1.98 8.56 -0.73
CA ASN A 152 2.14 10.02 -0.70
C ASN A 152 0.78 10.75 -0.78
N SER A 153 -0.14 10.27 -1.62
CA SER A 153 -1.47 10.87 -1.77
C SER A 153 -2.32 10.69 -0.52
N LEU A 154 -2.20 9.56 0.19
CA LEU A 154 -2.87 9.33 1.47
C LEU A 154 -2.37 10.27 2.56
N PHE A 155 -1.05 10.46 2.67
CA PHE A 155 -0.51 11.40 3.64
C PHE A 155 -0.87 12.85 3.30
N ALA A 156 -0.91 13.22 2.03
CA ALA A 156 -1.40 14.54 1.60
C ALA A 156 -2.89 14.74 1.93
N LEU A 157 -3.71 13.71 1.79
CA LEU A 157 -5.13 13.77 2.12
C LEU A 157 -5.37 13.85 3.63
N VAL A 158 -4.66 13.04 4.43
CA VAL A 158 -4.92 12.92 5.87
C VAL A 158 -4.57 14.17 6.66
N VAL A 159 -3.71 15.05 6.14
CA VAL A 159 -3.37 16.35 6.79
C VAL A 159 -4.61 17.23 6.99
N HIS A 160 -5.64 17.05 6.15
CA HIS A 160 -6.92 17.78 6.27
C HIS A 160 -7.86 17.19 7.35
N PHE A 161 -7.47 16.09 7.99
CA PHE A 161 -8.22 15.39 9.03
C PHE A 161 -7.54 15.51 10.39
N SER A 162 -8.17 14.98 11.44
CA SER A 162 -7.58 14.93 12.78
C SER A 162 -6.32 14.04 12.80
N PRO A 163 -5.30 14.36 13.64
CA PRO A 163 -4.08 13.57 13.79
C PRO A 163 -4.30 12.06 14.01
N SER A 164 -5.39 11.68 14.67
CA SER A 164 -5.76 10.28 14.90
C SER A 164 -5.98 9.49 13.59
N HIS A 165 -6.30 10.15 12.48
CA HIS A 165 -6.47 9.47 11.18
C HIS A 165 -5.13 9.11 10.53
N SER A 166 -4.07 9.88 10.81
CA SER A 166 -2.69 9.53 10.42
C SER A 166 -2.22 8.27 11.16
N GLU A 167 -2.56 8.15 12.45
CA GLU A 167 -2.31 6.93 13.23
C GLU A 167 -3.06 5.72 12.64
N GLY A 168 -4.25 5.94 12.06
CA GLY A 168 -5.00 4.91 11.34
C GLY A 168 -4.21 4.35 10.16
N ILE A 169 -3.58 5.19 9.34
CA ILE A 169 -2.73 4.73 8.22
C ILE A 169 -1.56 3.89 8.72
N LEU A 170 -0.83 4.39 9.72
CA LEU A 170 0.33 3.70 10.28
C LEU A 170 -0.07 2.36 10.93
N SER A 171 -1.20 2.34 11.64
CA SER A 171 -1.76 1.11 12.22
C SER A 171 -2.14 0.10 11.13
N GLY A 172 -2.72 0.56 10.02
CA GLY A 172 -3.04 -0.29 8.87
C GLY A 172 -1.79 -0.92 8.24
N GLN A 173 -0.71 -0.16 8.11
CA GLN A 173 0.58 -0.67 7.63
C GLN A 173 1.17 -1.71 8.59
N ALA A 174 1.08 -1.49 9.90
CA ALA A 174 1.52 -2.45 10.89
C ALA A 174 0.71 -3.77 10.82
N VAL A 175 -0.62 -3.68 10.66
CA VAL A 175 -1.50 -4.84 10.48
C VAL A 175 -1.12 -5.61 9.21
N ALA A 176 -0.77 -4.93 8.11
CA ALA A 176 -0.30 -5.59 6.88
C ALA A 176 0.96 -6.44 7.13
N GLY A 177 1.90 -5.94 7.93
CA GLY A 177 3.10 -6.68 8.33
C GLY A 177 2.77 -7.92 9.18
N ILE A 178 1.86 -7.79 10.13
CA ILE A 178 1.41 -8.91 10.97
C ILE A 178 0.75 -10.00 10.11
N ILE A 179 -0.17 -9.63 9.22
CA ILE A 179 -0.85 -10.58 8.30
C ILE A 179 0.18 -11.33 7.46
N ALA A 180 1.17 -10.63 6.89
CA ALA A 180 2.21 -11.25 6.08
C ALA A 180 3.08 -12.22 6.90
N THR A 181 3.45 -11.85 8.12
CA THR A 181 4.23 -12.72 9.01
C THR A 181 3.46 -13.98 9.37
N ILE A 182 2.16 -13.86 9.67
CA ILE A 182 1.30 -15.02 9.94
C ILE A 182 1.21 -15.91 8.70
N ALA A 183 1.02 -15.33 7.51
CA ALA A 183 0.96 -16.07 6.26
C ALA A 183 2.27 -16.86 6.00
N GLN A 184 3.43 -16.23 6.22
CA GLN A 184 4.73 -16.90 6.11
C GLN A 184 4.86 -18.06 7.09
N LEU A 185 4.45 -17.86 8.33
CA LEU A 185 4.51 -18.89 9.36
C LEU A 185 3.64 -20.09 9.01
N VAL A 186 2.38 -19.84 8.58
CA VAL A 186 1.46 -20.89 8.14
C VAL A 186 2.04 -21.67 6.95
N THR A 187 2.61 -20.97 5.96
CA THR A 187 3.23 -21.60 4.80
C THR A 187 4.42 -22.47 5.22
N ALA A 188 5.28 -21.97 6.12
CA ALA A 188 6.44 -22.70 6.60
C ALA A 188 6.04 -23.99 7.35
N TYR A 189 4.98 -23.96 8.15
CA TYR A 189 4.48 -25.14 8.84
C TYR A 189 3.71 -26.11 7.94
N SER A 190 3.13 -25.64 6.84
CA SER A 190 2.37 -26.48 5.89
C SER A 190 3.29 -27.30 4.98
N VAL A 191 4.53 -26.85 4.77
CA VAL A 191 5.56 -27.63 4.04
C VAL A 191 6.15 -28.63 5.01
N SER A 192 5.62 -29.86 5.04
CA SER A 192 6.08 -30.92 5.92
C SER A 192 7.55 -31.27 5.69
N PRO A 193 8.33 -31.58 6.76
CA PRO A 193 9.73 -32.01 6.67
C PRO A 193 9.94 -33.30 5.84
N SER A 194 8.88 -34.08 5.60
CA SER A 194 8.90 -35.31 4.83
C SER A 194 9.28 -35.13 3.35
N ASP A 195 8.94 -33.98 2.75
CA ASP A 195 9.21 -33.75 1.33
C ASP A 195 10.66 -33.27 1.09
N SER A 196 11.28 -32.63 2.07
CA SER A 196 12.69 -32.22 1.99
C SER A 196 13.66 -33.40 2.20
N ALA A 197 13.29 -34.42 2.94
CA ALA A 197 14.11 -35.61 3.13
C ALA A 197 14.06 -36.55 1.91
N ALA A 198 12.93 -36.62 1.21
CA ALA A 198 12.79 -37.42 0.01
C ALA A 198 13.56 -36.86 -1.20
N SER A 199 13.71 -35.52 -1.27
CA SER A 199 14.47 -34.87 -2.35
C SER A 199 15.98 -34.83 -2.12
N ALA A 200 16.46 -35.14 -0.90
CA ALA A 200 17.88 -35.20 -0.56
C ALA A 200 18.49 -36.60 -0.75
N LEU A 201 17.67 -37.62 -0.99
CA LEU A 201 18.08 -39.03 -1.15
C LEU A 201 17.92 -39.58 -2.57
N GLY A 202 17.51 -38.78 -3.54
CA GLY A 202 17.42 -39.08 -4.97
C GLY A 202 18.29 -38.19 -5.81
#